data_9ea9f9c27fdcca2d835111da2a4ffa06
#
_entry.id   9ea9f9c27fdcca2d835111da2a4ffa06
#
_cell.length_a   1.000
_cell.length_b   1.000
_cell.length_c   1.000
_cell.angle_alpha   90.00
_cell.angle_beta   90.00
_cell.angle_gamma   90.00
#
_symmetry.space_group_name_H-M   'P 1'
#
loop_
_entity.id
_entity.type
_entity.pdbx_description
1 polymer ?
#
loop_
_entity_poly.entity_id
_entity_poly.type
_entity_poly.pdbx_seq_one_letter_code
_entity_poly.pdbx_strand_id
1 'polypeptide(L)'
;MLCGGGVIGLSIAYQSASNGWKVLVVDAGEIGKAASWAGAGILPAGATIEALDPIEQLRSLSHRLHPEWSRRLLEQTGIDNEFRQCGGLYLGCSAAERATLSANQMWWDEHGIRYESWSPTELALKLPVISSLVESNANLRSWYVPDECRLRNPRHISALVTACERLGVSMIENTRIDQLKTLGERIVSANVGTREFQAKRYCVTSGAWASQLLGPIGIETGILPVRGQMVLYKLDKPLFSMVINDGHRYLVPRDDGYVLAGSCEEEVGFDDRTTSEMIDPIKEWSMKICPALATANIERTWAGLRPGSFDSLPYLGTLHPFENGFIAAGHFRHGLHWSTATGLLMYQWMSGQKTEIDLKPFCVQRGQTLGLQLFTFNESKP
;
A
#
# COMPACT_ATOMS: atom_id res chain seq x y z
N MET A 1 4.35 16.07 14.40
CA MET A 1 3.45 15.03 14.91
C MET A 1 2.81 14.33 13.73
N LEU A 2 2.68 13.03 13.80
CA LEU A 2 2.03 12.18 12.79
C LEU A 2 0.74 11.61 13.41
N CYS A 3 -0.38 11.83 12.73
CA CYS A 3 -1.71 11.36 13.15
C CYS A 3 -2.02 10.08 12.36
N GLY A 4 -1.56 8.95 12.86
CA GLY A 4 -1.63 7.62 12.26
C GLY A 4 -0.25 6.95 12.14
N GLY A 5 -0.12 5.75 12.71
CA GLY A 5 1.10 4.95 12.77
C GLY A 5 1.12 3.77 11.77
N GLY A 6 0.42 3.88 10.64
CA GLY A 6 0.54 2.94 9.54
C GLY A 6 1.90 3.05 8.83
N VAL A 7 2.15 2.22 7.80
CA VAL A 7 3.44 2.22 7.06
C VAL A 7 3.82 3.61 6.53
N ILE A 8 2.85 4.42 6.13
CA ILE A 8 3.09 5.80 5.64
C ILE A 8 3.58 6.69 6.79
N GLY A 9 2.87 6.70 7.93
CA GLY A 9 3.28 7.46 9.11
C GLY A 9 4.65 7.02 9.63
N LEU A 10 4.89 5.71 9.72
CA LEU A 10 6.18 5.15 10.14
C LEU A 10 7.32 5.52 9.17
N SER A 11 7.08 5.50 7.85
CA SER A 11 8.09 5.88 6.85
C SER A 11 8.45 7.35 6.95
N ILE A 12 7.46 8.24 7.16
CA ILE A 12 7.70 9.67 7.41
C ILE A 12 8.44 9.88 8.74
N ALA A 13 8.04 9.13 9.79
CA ALA A 13 8.70 9.19 11.10
C ALA A 13 10.17 8.78 11.01
N TYR A 14 10.43 7.63 10.37
CA TYR A 14 11.78 7.11 10.16
C TYR A 14 12.65 8.11 9.39
N GLN A 15 12.16 8.62 8.26
CA GLN A 15 12.92 9.59 7.45
C GLN A 15 13.16 10.90 8.21
N SER A 16 12.16 11.41 8.92
CA SER A 16 12.28 12.66 9.69
C SER A 16 13.22 12.50 10.89
N ALA A 17 13.10 11.41 11.65
CA ALA A 17 13.97 11.15 12.80
C ALA A 17 15.42 10.87 12.37
N SER A 18 15.64 10.17 11.26
CA SER A 18 16.97 9.96 10.66
C SER A 18 17.64 11.30 10.28
N ASN A 19 16.87 12.37 10.10
CA ASN A 19 17.34 13.72 9.84
C ASN A 19 17.25 14.65 11.07
N GLY A 20 17.24 14.07 12.28
CA GLY A 20 17.35 14.79 13.55
C GLY A 20 16.07 15.46 14.05
N TRP A 21 14.91 15.18 13.47
CA TRP A 21 13.65 15.73 13.98
C TRP A 21 13.17 14.96 15.21
N LYS A 22 12.59 15.67 16.16
CA LYS A 22 11.78 15.06 17.23
C LYS A 22 10.41 14.74 16.69
N VAL A 23 10.06 13.46 16.67
CA VAL A 23 8.81 12.96 16.07
C VAL A 23 7.94 12.32 17.14
N LEU A 24 6.65 12.63 17.08
CA LEU A 24 5.58 11.96 17.83
C LEU A 24 4.63 11.31 16.82
N VAL A 25 4.37 10.01 16.98
CA VAL A 25 3.34 9.26 16.26
C VAL A 25 2.22 8.93 17.24
N VAL A 26 0.96 9.19 16.86
CA VAL A 26 -0.21 8.82 17.65
C VAL A 26 -1.14 8.00 16.78
N ASP A 27 -1.55 6.82 17.23
CA ASP A 27 -2.46 5.93 16.52
C ASP A 27 -3.64 5.51 17.40
N ALA A 28 -4.81 5.40 16.78
CA ALA A 28 -6.05 4.99 17.46
C ALA A 28 -6.04 3.52 17.90
N GLY A 29 -5.23 2.69 17.25
CA GLY A 29 -5.02 1.29 17.57
C GLY A 29 -3.55 0.98 17.83
N GLU A 30 -3.18 -0.29 17.65
CA GLU A 30 -1.78 -0.72 17.66
C GLU A 30 -1.08 -0.22 16.38
N ILE A 31 0.14 0.30 16.51
CA ILE A 31 0.90 0.85 15.40
C ILE A 31 1.18 -0.22 14.33
N GLY A 32 0.85 0.14 13.08
CA GLY A 32 1.06 -0.69 11.91
C GLY A 32 0.06 -1.82 11.71
N LYS A 33 -0.89 -2.05 12.61
CA LYS A 33 -1.80 -3.22 12.61
C LYS A 33 -3.04 -3.13 11.72
N ALA A 34 -3.33 -1.97 11.14
CA ALA A 34 -4.45 -1.79 10.20
C ALA A 34 -4.07 -2.27 8.77
N ALA A 35 -4.47 -1.53 7.73
CA ALA A 35 -4.23 -1.86 6.32
C ALA A 35 -2.76 -2.21 5.99
N SER A 36 -1.81 -1.61 6.69
CA SER A 36 -0.38 -1.83 6.48
C SER A 36 0.06 -3.24 6.80
N TRP A 37 -0.44 -3.83 7.89
CA TRP A 37 -0.19 -5.22 8.26
C TRP A 37 -0.92 -6.18 7.33
N ALA A 38 -2.15 -5.82 6.94
CA ALA A 38 -3.04 -6.69 6.18
C ALA A 38 -2.62 -6.88 4.70
N GLY A 39 -1.74 -6.05 4.17
CA GLY A 39 -1.35 -6.06 2.77
C GLY A 39 -0.51 -7.28 2.35
N ALA A 40 -0.42 -7.51 1.05
CA ALA A 40 0.27 -8.67 0.47
C ALA A 40 1.79 -8.51 0.40
N GLY A 41 2.29 -7.29 0.36
CA GLY A 41 3.72 -7.03 0.26
C GLY A 41 4.30 -7.14 -1.16
N ILE A 42 3.46 -7.04 -2.18
CA ILE A 42 3.89 -7.00 -3.58
C ILE A 42 4.42 -5.60 -3.90
N LEU A 43 5.54 -5.55 -4.58
CA LEU A 43 6.21 -4.34 -5.03
C LEU A 43 6.42 -4.44 -6.55
N PRO A 44 5.44 -3.99 -7.36
CA PRO A 44 5.55 -4.03 -8.82
C PRO A 44 6.78 -3.28 -9.33
N ALA A 45 7.30 -3.69 -10.47
CA ALA A 45 8.43 -3.03 -11.11
C ALA A 45 8.13 -1.54 -11.38
N GLY A 46 9.12 -0.70 -11.21
CA GLY A 46 9.05 0.72 -11.54
C GLY A 46 9.61 1.00 -12.93
N ALA A 47 9.24 2.13 -13.53
CA ALA A 47 9.78 2.57 -14.80
C ALA A 47 11.32 2.74 -14.73
N THR A 48 12.01 2.33 -15.78
CA THR A 48 13.48 2.50 -15.91
C THR A 48 13.85 3.73 -16.72
N ILE A 49 12.89 4.34 -17.42
CA ILE A 49 13.00 5.61 -18.11
C ILE A 49 12.29 6.70 -17.34
N GLU A 50 12.59 7.96 -17.65
CA GLU A 50 11.94 9.10 -16.98
C GLU A 50 10.44 9.11 -17.34
N ALA A 51 9.60 8.85 -16.34
CA ALA A 51 8.15 8.83 -16.50
C ALA A 51 7.58 10.26 -16.38
N LEU A 52 6.62 10.59 -17.24
CA LEU A 52 5.88 11.84 -17.17
C LEU A 52 4.69 11.75 -16.20
N ASP A 53 4.10 10.56 -16.08
CA ASP A 53 2.98 10.31 -15.19
C ASP A 53 3.39 10.41 -13.72
N PRO A 54 2.70 11.20 -12.89
CA PRO A 54 3.05 11.40 -11.48
C PRO A 54 3.06 10.11 -10.64
N ILE A 55 2.14 9.16 -10.93
CA ILE A 55 2.11 7.87 -10.23
C ILE A 55 3.36 7.06 -10.56
N GLU A 56 3.76 7.05 -11.83
CA GLU A 56 4.94 6.31 -12.25
C GLU A 56 6.23 6.92 -11.70
N GLN A 57 6.28 8.24 -11.57
CA GLN A 57 7.40 8.91 -10.87
C GLN A 57 7.46 8.47 -9.41
N LEU A 58 6.32 8.46 -8.69
CA LEU A 58 6.24 8.01 -7.30
C LEU A 58 6.58 6.53 -7.15
N ARG A 59 6.05 5.68 -8.05
CA ARG A 59 6.33 4.23 -8.11
C ARG A 59 7.80 3.96 -8.31
N SER A 60 8.40 4.56 -9.33
CA SER A 60 9.79 4.36 -9.72
C SER A 60 10.76 4.83 -8.64
N LEU A 61 10.51 6.00 -8.04
CA LEU A 61 11.28 6.51 -6.91
C LEU A 61 11.22 5.50 -5.74
N SER A 62 10.00 5.04 -5.41
CA SER A 62 9.82 4.11 -4.30
C SER A 62 10.47 2.75 -4.56
N HIS A 63 10.34 2.23 -5.77
CA HIS A 63 10.95 0.97 -6.17
C HIS A 63 12.48 1.03 -6.03
N ARG A 64 13.12 2.13 -6.41
CA ARG A 64 14.57 2.35 -6.23
C ARG A 64 14.99 2.44 -4.77
N LEU A 65 14.14 3.00 -3.90
CA LEU A 65 14.46 3.19 -2.48
C LEU A 65 14.31 1.91 -1.65
N HIS A 66 13.42 0.98 -2.01
CA HIS A 66 13.12 -0.22 -1.21
C HIS A 66 14.35 -1.09 -0.89
N PRO A 67 15.26 -1.41 -1.84
CA PRO A 67 16.44 -2.21 -1.53
C PRO A 67 17.33 -1.57 -0.47
N GLU A 68 17.58 -0.28 -0.59
CA GLU A 68 18.41 0.47 0.37
C GLU A 68 17.74 0.55 1.74
N TRP A 69 16.46 0.87 1.78
CA TRP A 69 15.71 0.91 3.04
C TRP A 69 15.69 -0.45 3.74
N SER A 70 15.49 -1.53 3.00
CA SER A 70 15.50 -2.88 3.55
C SER A 70 16.84 -3.24 4.14
N ARG A 71 17.96 -2.92 3.45
CA ARG A 71 19.32 -3.10 3.96
C ARG A 71 19.56 -2.28 5.23
N ARG A 72 19.23 -0.97 5.20
CA ARG A 72 19.42 -0.08 6.36
C ARG A 72 18.59 -0.53 7.57
N LEU A 73 17.34 -0.94 7.36
CA LEU A 73 16.48 -1.46 8.42
C LEU A 73 17.06 -2.75 9.03
N LEU A 74 17.56 -3.67 8.20
CA LEU A 74 18.23 -4.89 8.69
C LEU A 74 19.46 -4.53 9.54
N GLU A 75 20.32 -3.65 9.07
CA GLU A 75 21.54 -3.20 9.79
C GLU A 75 21.18 -2.51 11.11
N GLN A 76 20.15 -1.66 11.10
CA GLN A 76 19.76 -0.89 12.27
C GLN A 76 18.95 -1.70 13.29
N THR A 77 18.25 -2.77 12.89
CA THR A 77 17.30 -3.45 13.77
C THR A 77 17.60 -4.94 13.97
N GLY A 78 18.32 -5.57 13.04
CA GLY A 78 18.50 -7.01 12.97
C GLY A 78 17.28 -7.75 12.40
N ILE A 79 16.25 -7.04 11.92
CA ILE A 79 15.02 -7.62 11.39
C ILE A 79 15.09 -7.65 9.86
N ASP A 80 15.20 -8.85 9.26
CA ASP A 80 15.02 -9.05 7.82
C ASP A 80 13.52 -8.92 7.49
N ASN A 81 13.17 -7.89 6.72
CA ASN A 81 11.80 -7.67 6.24
C ASN A 81 11.42 -8.57 5.06
N GLU A 82 12.28 -9.49 4.69
CA GLU A 82 12.11 -10.42 3.57
C GLU A 82 11.90 -9.69 2.21
N PHE A 83 12.58 -8.56 2.01
CA PHE A 83 12.65 -7.97 0.68
C PHE A 83 13.38 -8.93 -0.26
N ARG A 84 12.69 -9.31 -1.35
CA ARG A 84 13.24 -10.20 -2.38
C ARG A 84 12.83 -9.70 -3.76
N GLN A 85 13.78 -9.56 -4.66
CA GLN A 85 13.49 -9.46 -6.09
C GLN A 85 13.18 -10.87 -6.58
N CYS A 86 11.92 -11.19 -6.67
CA CYS A 86 11.44 -12.56 -6.91
C CYS A 86 10.81 -12.75 -8.28
N GLY A 87 10.56 -11.65 -8.98
CA GLY A 87 9.77 -11.62 -10.20
C GLY A 87 8.27 -11.77 -9.96
N GLY A 88 7.49 -11.31 -10.93
CA GLY A 88 6.04 -11.45 -10.98
C GLY A 88 5.60 -12.15 -12.25
N LEU A 89 4.82 -13.21 -12.12
CA LEU A 89 4.18 -13.90 -13.22
C LEU A 89 2.75 -13.35 -13.35
N TYR A 90 2.40 -12.90 -14.53
CA TYR A 90 1.07 -12.39 -14.86
C TYR A 90 0.37 -13.39 -15.78
N LEU A 91 -0.78 -13.88 -15.37
CA LEU A 91 -1.59 -14.86 -16.08
C LEU A 91 -2.79 -14.20 -16.75
N GLY A 92 -3.11 -14.61 -17.96
CA GLY A 92 -4.32 -14.25 -18.69
C GLY A 92 -5.15 -15.48 -18.96
N CYS A 93 -5.96 -15.88 -17.98
CA CYS A 93 -6.77 -17.10 -18.05
C CYS A 93 -8.06 -16.89 -18.87
N SER A 94 -8.68 -15.72 -18.79
CA SER A 94 -9.89 -15.32 -19.54
C SER A 94 -9.55 -14.37 -20.70
N ALA A 95 -10.52 -14.13 -21.59
CA ALA A 95 -10.38 -13.17 -22.67
C ALA A 95 -10.16 -11.72 -22.15
N ALA A 96 -10.87 -11.35 -21.06
CA ALA A 96 -10.73 -10.04 -20.44
C ALA A 96 -9.33 -9.85 -19.83
N GLU A 97 -8.82 -10.85 -19.10
CA GLU A 97 -7.48 -10.81 -18.53
C GLU A 97 -6.38 -10.76 -19.60
N ARG A 98 -6.53 -11.51 -20.71
CA ARG A 98 -5.60 -11.41 -21.83
C ARG A 98 -5.59 -10.02 -22.46
N ALA A 99 -6.74 -9.36 -22.59
CA ALA A 99 -6.83 -7.99 -23.09
C ALA A 99 -6.13 -7.00 -22.13
N THR A 100 -6.37 -7.15 -20.83
CA THR A 100 -5.68 -6.35 -19.79
C THR A 100 -4.16 -6.56 -19.85
N LEU A 101 -3.69 -7.78 -20.01
CA LEU A 101 -2.26 -8.07 -20.13
C LEU A 101 -1.64 -7.48 -21.40
N SER A 102 -2.38 -7.42 -22.50
CA SER A 102 -1.91 -6.74 -23.71
C SER A 102 -1.76 -5.22 -23.47
N ALA A 103 -2.66 -4.61 -22.71
CA ALA A 103 -2.53 -3.22 -22.30
C ALA A 103 -1.33 -3.02 -21.36
N ASN A 104 -1.14 -3.92 -20.40
CA ASN A 104 0.02 -3.91 -19.51
C ASN A 104 1.34 -4.03 -20.29
N GLN A 105 1.39 -4.85 -21.34
CA GLN A 105 2.56 -4.99 -22.20
C GLN A 105 2.92 -3.66 -22.85
N MET A 106 1.95 -2.97 -23.46
CA MET A 106 2.16 -1.63 -24.04
C MET A 106 2.70 -0.65 -23.01
N TRP A 107 2.14 -0.69 -21.80
CA TRP A 107 2.57 0.15 -20.70
C TRP A 107 4.00 -0.20 -20.23
N TRP A 108 4.38 -1.49 -20.16
CA TRP A 108 5.74 -1.92 -19.84
C TRP A 108 6.75 -1.45 -20.88
N ASP A 109 6.39 -1.55 -22.18
CA ASP A 109 7.23 -1.06 -23.29
C ASP A 109 7.45 0.45 -23.18
N GLU A 110 6.38 1.23 -22.91
CA GLU A 110 6.44 2.69 -22.76
C GLU A 110 7.34 3.11 -21.60
N HIS A 111 7.36 2.34 -20.52
CA HIS A 111 8.09 2.67 -19.29
C HIS A 111 9.44 1.92 -19.15
N GLY A 112 9.84 1.17 -20.16
CA GLY A 112 11.10 0.42 -20.18
C GLY A 112 11.16 -0.70 -19.13
N ILE A 113 9.99 -1.22 -18.70
CA ILE A 113 9.92 -2.33 -17.76
C ILE A 113 10.17 -3.63 -18.52
N ARG A 114 11.14 -4.41 -18.06
CA ARG A 114 11.50 -5.69 -18.67
C ARG A 114 10.42 -6.74 -18.40
N TYR A 115 10.08 -7.51 -19.42
CA TYR A 115 9.20 -8.67 -19.29
C TYR A 115 9.57 -9.74 -20.31
N GLU A 116 9.16 -10.97 -20.04
CA GLU A 116 9.31 -12.13 -20.92
C GLU A 116 7.94 -12.76 -21.14
N SER A 117 7.60 -13.07 -22.40
CA SER A 117 6.42 -13.90 -22.69
C SER A 117 6.82 -15.37 -22.61
N TRP A 118 6.15 -16.14 -21.75
CA TRP A 118 6.39 -17.58 -21.65
C TRP A 118 5.29 -18.35 -22.38
N SER A 119 5.71 -19.28 -23.24
CA SER A 119 4.79 -20.26 -23.83
C SER A 119 4.23 -21.19 -22.76
N PRO A 120 3.07 -21.86 -23.02
CA PRO A 120 2.52 -22.84 -22.07
C PRO A 120 3.53 -23.93 -21.67
N THR A 121 4.37 -24.40 -22.61
CA THR A 121 5.40 -25.39 -22.34
C THR A 121 6.50 -24.83 -21.42
N GLU A 122 6.98 -23.63 -21.67
CA GLU A 122 7.97 -22.96 -20.81
C GLU A 122 7.40 -22.70 -19.42
N LEU A 123 6.14 -22.27 -19.35
CA LEU A 123 5.44 -22.00 -18.10
C LEU A 123 5.32 -23.27 -17.24
N ALA A 124 4.90 -24.41 -17.84
CA ALA A 124 4.80 -25.68 -17.14
C ALA A 124 6.18 -26.19 -16.67
N LEU A 125 7.23 -25.96 -17.46
CA LEU A 125 8.59 -26.35 -17.10
C LEU A 125 9.17 -25.47 -15.97
N LYS A 126 9.00 -24.15 -16.06
CA LYS A 126 9.55 -23.19 -15.08
C LYS A 126 8.73 -23.16 -13.78
N LEU A 127 7.44 -23.47 -13.84
CA LEU A 127 6.51 -23.44 -12.70
C LEU A 127 5.60 -24.68 -12.68
N PRO A 128 6.12 -25.87 -12.36
CA PRO A 128 5.34 -27.12 -12.40
C PRO A 128 4.07 -27.13 -11.52
N VAL A 129 4.02 -26.31 -10.48
CA VAL A 129 2.88 -26.24 -9.55
C VAL A 129 1.59 -25.75 -10.19
N ILE A 130 1.65 -25.16 -11.41
CA ILE A 130 0.47 -24.71 -12.17
C ILE A 130 0.26 -25.51 -13.46
N SER A 131 0.91 -26.67 -13.65
CA SER A 131 0.81 -27.48 -14.88
C SER A 131 -0.65 -27.84 -15.20
N SER A 132 -1.47 -28.17 -14.21
CA SER A 132 -2.89 -28.48 -14.41
C SER A 132 -3.68 -27.29 -14.99
N LEU A 133 -3.32 -26.06 -14.63
CA LEU A 133 -3.92 -24.86 -15.22
C LEU A 133 -3.52 -24.72 -16.68
N VAL A 134 -2.25 -25.00 -17.00
CA VAL A 134 -1.74 -24.97 -18.39
C VAL A 134 -2.47 -26.01 -19.25
N GLU A 135 -2.59 -27.24 -18.77
CA GLU A 135 -3.26 -28.32 -19.46
C GLU A 135 -4.76 -28.06 -19.69
N SER A 136 -5.41 -27.42 -18.72
CA SER A 136 -6.86 -27.12 -18.78
C SER A 136 -7.21 -25.86 -19.56
N ASN A 137 -6.24 -25.03 -19.95
CA ASN A 137 -6.47 -23.73 -20.59
C ASN A 137 -5.56 -23.49 -21.81
N ALA A 138 -6.00 -23.98 -22.96
CA ALA A 138 -5.27 -23.85 -24.23
C ALA A 138 -5.03 -22.40 -24.69
N ASN A 139 -5.79 -21.45 -24.16
CA ASN A 139 -5.67 -20.02 -24.48
C ASN A 139 -4.90 -19.22 -23.43
N LEU A 140 -4.30 -19.89 -22.43
CA LEU A 140 -3.51 -19.23 -21.39
C LEU A 140 -2.37 -18.41 -22.03
N ARG A 141 -2.21 -17.19 -21.53
CA ARG A 141 -1.06 -16.33 -21.83
C ARG A 141 -0.36 -15.99 -20.54
N SER A 142 0.95 -15.86 -20.60
CA SER A 142 1.72 -15.48 -19.41
C SER A 142 2.88 -14.58 -19.77
N TRP A 143 3.14 -13.63 -18.85
CA TRP A 143 4.28 -12.72 -18.89
C TRP A 143 4.98 -12.74 -17.54
N TYR A 144 6.28 -12.81 -17.58
CA TYR A 144 7.14 -12.76 -16.41
C TYR A 144 7.87 -11.42 -16.36
N VAL A 145 7.72 -10.69 -15.24
CA VAL A 145 8.38 -9.40 -14.97
C VAL A 145 9.47 -9.63 -13.93
N PRO A 146 10.77 -9.69 -14.32
CA PRO A 146 11.85 -10.10 -13.43
C PRO A 146 12.15 -9.12 -12.30
N ASP A 147 11.79 -7.85 -12.47
CA ASP A 147 12.09 -6.78 -11.53
C ASP A 147 11.00 -6.59 -10.46
N GLU A 148 9.93 -7.37 -10.49
CA GLU A 148 8.94 -7.38 -9.41
C GLU A 148 9.56 -7.92 -8.13
N CYS A 149 9.27 -7.22 -7.04
CA CYS A 149 9.78 -7.57 -5.72
C CYS A 149 8.63 -7.88 -4.75
N ARG A 150 8.98 -8.46 -3.63
CA ARG A 150 8.08 -8.63 -2.49
C ARG A 150 8.80 -8.34 -1.18
N LEU A 151 8.02 -8.03 -0.16
CA LEU A 151 8.48 -8.04 1.22
C LEU A 151 7.38 -8.58 2.14
N ARG A 152 7.69 -8.86 3.41
CA ARG A 152 6.74 -9.34 4.40
C ARG A 152 6.27 -8.18 5.28
N ASN A 153 5.03 -7.74 5.08
CA ASN A 153 4.47 -6.57 5.75
C ASN A 153 4.68 -6.57 7.28
N PRO A 154 4.32 -7.62 8.05
CA PRO A 154 4.51 -7.62 9.50
C PRO A 154 5.97 -7.39 9.91
N ARG A 155 6.92 -7.98 9.18
CA ARG A 155 8.35 -7.82 9.46
C ARG A 155 8.86 -6.44 9.09
N HIS A 156 8.41 -5.90 7.94
CA HIS A 156 8.75 -4.54 7.53
C HIS A 156 8.25 -3.49 8.52
N ILE A 157 7.02 -3.64 9.01
CA ILE A 157 6.46 -2.76 10.03
C ILE A 157 7.26 -2.89 11.34
N SER A 158 7.55 -4.11 11.79
CA SER A 158 8.37 -4.33 12.99
C SER A 158 9.76 -3.68 12.86
N ALA A 159 10.38 -3.80 11.69
CA ALA A 159 11.66 -3.16 11.42
C ALA A 159 11.57 -1.63 11.47
N LEU A 160 10.52 -1.05 10.86
CA LEU A 160 10.29 0.41 10.92
C LEU A 160 10.02 0.91 12.34
N VAL A 161 9.18 0.20 13.12
CA VAL A 161 8.88 0.53 14.51
C VAL A 161 10.17 0.51 15.33
N THR A 162 10.92 -0.59 15.27
CA THR A 162 12.20 -0.72 16.01
C THR A 162 13.21 0.34 15.60
N ALA A 163 13.31 0.65 14.31
CA ALA A 163 14.21 1.71 13.83
C ALA A 163 13.78 3.10 14.34
N CYS A 164 12.47 3.38 14.31
CA CYS A 164 11.92 4.61 14.87
C CYS A 164 12.19 4.75 16.38
N GLU A 165 12.01 3.68 17.16
CA GLU A 165 12.31 3.65 18.60
C GLU A 165 13.79 3.97 18.86
N ARG A 166 14.71 3.33 18.11
CA ARG A 166 16.16 3.58 18.23
C ARG A 166 16.56 5.00 17.87
N LEU A 167 15.81 5.65 16.98
CA LEU A 167 15.96 7.05 16.62
C LEU A 167 15.26 8.03 17.60
N GLY A 168 14.64 7.54 18.67
CA GLY A 168 13.96 8.35 19.67
C GLY A 168 12.59 8.89 19.23
N VAL A 169 11.93 8.26 18.28
CA VAL A 169 10.53 8.58 17.95
C VAL A 169 9.63 8.18 19.12
N SER A 170 8.82 9.13 19.60
CA SER A 170 7.78 8.82 20.59
C SER A 170 6.56 8.24 19.87
N MET A 171 6.05 7.12 20.34
CA MET A 171 4.88 6.43 19.77
C MET A 171 3.84 6.22 20.85
N ILE A 172 2.59 6.58 20.54
CA ILE A 172 1.44 6.43 21.45
C ILE A 172 0.36 5.63 20.69
N GLU A 173 0.11 4.44 21.18
CA GLU A 173 -0.90 3.52 20.67
C GLU A 173 -2.24 3.66 21.39
N ASN A 174 -3.30 3.05 20.83
CA ASN A 174 -4.63 2.97 21.42
C ASN A 174 -5.15 4.34 21.86
N THR A 175 -4.79 5.38 21.08
CA THR A 175 -5.06 6.77 21.40
C THR A 175 -5.63 7.46 20.17
N ARG A 176 -6.96 7.53 20.11
CA ARG A 176 -7.67 8.17 19.01
C ARG A 176 -7.61 9.69 19.16
N ILE A 177 -7.12 10.37 18.12
CA ILE A 177 -7.24 11.83 18.03
C ILE A 177 -8.67 12.15 17.65
N ASP A 178 -9.37 12.90 18.55
CA ASP A 178 -10.77 13.25 18.35
C ASP A 178 -10.91 14.47 17.44
N GLN A 179 -9.97 15.42 17.55
CA GLN A 179 -10.05 16.69 16.83
C GLN A 179 -8.67 17.32 16.64
N LEU A 180 -8.50 17.99 15.50
CA LEU A 180 -7.45 18.98 15.28
C LEU A 180 -8.02 20.36 15.59
N LYS A 181 -7.48 21.04 16.62
CA LYS A 181 -7.90 22.38 16.99
C LYS A 181 -7.16 23.39 16.13
N THR A 182 -7.88 24.32 15.55
CA THR A 182 -7.33 25.35 14.67
C THR A 182 -7.52 26.76 15.23
N LEU A 183 -6.60 27.66 14.89
CA LEU A 183 -6.70 29.09 15.16
C LEU A 183 -6.15 29.85 13.94
N GLY A 184 -7.04 30.50 13.18
CA GLY A 184 -6.72 31.05 11.87
C GLY A 184 -6.19 29.95 10.95
N GLU A 185 -5.11 30.22 10.24
CA GLU A 185 -4.48 29.30 9.29
C GLU A 185 -3.45 28.36 9.94
N ARG A 186 -3.65 27.99 11.20
CA ARG A 186 -2.75 27.09 11.92
C ARG A 186 -3.50 26.04 12.74
N ILE A 187 -2.97 24.84 12.76
CA ILE A 187 -3.32 23.80 13.71
C ILE A 187 -2.54 24.06 14.99
N VAL A 188 -3.24 24.23 16.12
CA VAL A 188 -2.62 24.57 17.41
C VAL A 188 -2.44 23.35 18.31
N SER A 189 -3.34 22.36 18.21
CA SER A 189 -3.20 21.09 18.92
C SER A 189 -3.97 19.95 18.24
N ALA A 190 -3.59 18.72 18.58
CA ALA A 190 -4.37 17.52 18.34
C ALA A 190 -4.90 17.02 19.69
N ASN A 191 -6.21 16.84 19.81
CA ASN A 191 -6.88 16.60 21.09
C ASN A 191 -7.32 15.15 21.22
N VAL A 192 -7.18 14.60 22.44
CA VAL A 192 -7.68 13.29 22.86
C VAL A 192 -8.41 13.49 24.20
N GLY A 193 -9.74 13.54 24.17
CA GLY A 193 -10.53 13.97 25.34
C GLY A 193 -10.08 15.36 25.82
N THR A 194 -9.62 15.43 27.06
CA THR A 194 -9.10 16.67 27.68
C THR A 194 -7.59 16.89 27.46
N ARG A 195 -6.90 15.92 26.84
CA ARG A 195 -5.46 15.96 26.62
C ARG A 195 -5.14 16.63 25.30
N GLU A 196 -4.20 17.57 25.29
CA GLU A 196 -3.75 18.29 24.10
C GLU A 196 -2.32 17.93 23.75
N PHE A 197 -2.07 17.61 22.47
CA PHE A 197 -0.73 17.40 21.90
C PHE A 197 -0.37 18.57 21.02
N GLN A 198 0.69 19.29 21.37
CA GLN A 198 1.18 20.42 20.61
C GLN A 198 2.43 20.05 19.79
N ALA A 199 2.47 20.51 18.55
CA ALA A 199 3.58 20.27 17.65
C ALA A 199 3.80 21.48 16.71
N LYS A 200 5.02 21.59 16.16
CA LYS A 200 5.31 22.61 15.14
C LYS A 200 4.65 22.30 13.81
N ARG A 201 4.47 21.00 13.48
CA ARG A 201 3.88 20.49 12.25
C ARG A 201 3.01 19.28 12.56
N TYR A 202 1.88 19.17 11.88
CA TYR A 202 0.95 18.06 11.98
C TYR A 202 0.80 17.42 10.61
N CYS A 203 0.96 16.12 10.51
CA CYS A 203 0.75 15.38 9.27
C CYS A 203 -0.28 14.27 9.51
N VAL A 204 -1.38 14.31 8.76
CA VAL A 204 -2.44 13.31 8.83
C VAL A 204 -2.05 12.12 7.97
N THR A 205 -1.86 10.97 8.63
CA THR A 205 -1.43 9.69 8.04
C THR A 205 -2.37 8.55 8.45
N SER A 206 -3.61 8.90 8.80
CA SER A 206 -4.62 7.99 9.38
C SER A 206 -5.36 7.12 8.35
N GLY A 207 -4.79 6.94 7.15
CA GLY A 207 -5.28 6.00 6.15
C GLY A 207 -6.75 6.20 5.81
N ALA A 208 -7.58 5.16 5.95
CA ALA A 208 -9.01 5.19 5.66
C ALA A 208 -9.81 6.15 6.56
N TRP A 209 -9.27 6.51 7.73
CA TRP A 209 -9.91 7.42 8.69
C TRP A 209 -9.54 8.90 8.48
N ALA A 210 -8.76 9.23 7.44
CA ALA A 210 -8.30 10.61 7.21
C ALA A 210 -9.45 11.59 7.01
N SER A 211 -10.50 11.22 6.26
CA SER A 211 -11.69 12.06 6.05
C SER A 211 -12.41 12.38 7.36
N GLN A 212 -12.47 11.44 8.32
CA GLN A 212 -13.11 11.67 9.64
C GLN A 212 -12.36 12.70 10.49
N LEU A 213 -11.03 12.70 10.41
CA LEU A 213 -10.20 13.64 11.17
C LEU A 213 -10.15 15.03 10.52
N LEU A 214 -10.23 15.10 9.19
CA LEU A 214 -10.08 16.34 8.42
C LEU A 214 -11.40 17.06 8.16
N GLY A 215 -12.52 16.35 8.04
CA GLY A 215 -13.84 16.94 7.80
C GLY A 215 -14.22 18.03 8.81
N PRO A 216 -14.05 17.85 10.13
CA PRO A 216 -14.35 18.86 11.13
C PRO A 216 -13.58 20.18 11.01
N ILE A 217 -12.46 20.20 10.31
CA ILE A 217 -11.67 21.42 10.01
C ILE A 217 -11.86 21.93 8.59
N GLY A 218 -12.91 21.43 7.88
CA GLY A 218 -13.29 21.90 6.55
C GLY A 218 -12.45 21.33 5.39
N ILE A 219 -11.72 20.23 5.60
CA ILE A 219 -10.93 19.57 4.54
C ILE A 219 -11.63 18.29 4.10
N GLU A 220 -12.13 18.30 2.88
CA GLU A 220 -12.76 17.12 2.27
C GLU A 220 -11.74 16.40 1.36
N THR A 221 -11.52 15.11 1.62
CA THR A 221 -10.59 14.28 0.83
C THR A 221 -11.28 13.22 0.00
N GLY A 222 -12.52 12.85 0.32
CA GLY A 222 -13.23 11.75 -0.34
C GLY A 222 -12.55 10.39 -0.16
N ILE A 223 -11.64 10.25 0.82
CA ILE A 223 -11.03 8.95 1.12
C ILE A 223 -12.08 8.04 1.74
N LEU A 224 -12.25 6.86 1.15
CA LEU A 224 -13.18 5.82 1.59
C LEU A 224 -12.43 4.54 1.97
N PRO A 225 -12.94 3.79 2.98
CA PRO A 225 -12.42 2.46 3.29
C PRO A 225 -12.87 1.46 2.21
N VAL A 226 -11.92 0.73 1.64
CA VAL A 226 -12.19 -0.38 0.72
C VAL A 226 -11.63 -1.66 1.33
N ARG A 227 -12.53 -2.58 1.72
CA ARG A 227 -12.17 -3.84 2.35
C ARG A 227 -11.50 -4.77 1.34
N GLY A 228 -10.44 -5.44 1.76
CA GLY A 228 -9.84 -6.58 1.06
C GLY A 228 -9.59 -7.71 2.02
N GLN A 229 -9.87 -8.94 1.58
CA GLN A 229 -9.74 -10.14 2.40
C GLN A 229 -8.65 -11.06 1.86
N MET A 230 -8.02 -11.82 2.74
CA MET A 230 -6.81 -12.59 2.50
C MET A 230 -6.90 -13.97 3.15
N VAL A 231 -6.21 -14.95 2.54
CA VAL A 231 -6.04 -16.31 3.06
C VAL A 231 -4.54 -16.61 3.13
N LEU A 232 -4.06 -17.12 4.25
CA LEU A 232 -2.69 -17.57 4.44
C LEU A 232 -2.65 -19.10 4.55
N TYR A 233 -1.98 -19.72 3.61
CA TYR A 233 -1.69 -21.15 3.61
C TYR A 233 -0.33 -21.43 4.20
N LYS A 234 -0.21 -22.57 4.91
CA LYS A 234 1.04 -23.12 5.41
C LYS A 234 1.34 -24.46 4.75
N LEU A 235 2.52 -24.56 4.17
CA LEU A 235 3.07 -25.79 3.60
C LEU A 235 4.40 -26.12 4.28
N ASP A 236 4.85 -27.35 4.14
CA ASP A 236 6.11 -27.83 4.73
C ASP A 236 7.34 -27.15 4.10
N LYS A 237 7.23 -26.77 2.82
CA LYS A 237 8.29 -26.10 2.06
C LYS A 237 7.70 -25.13 1.03
N PRO A 238 8.48 -24.12 0.59
CA PRO A 238 8.08 -23.24 -0.51
C PRO A 238 7.82 -24.04 -1.79
N LEU A 239 6.73 -23.75 -2.49
CA LEU A 239 6.36 -24.38 -3.76
C LEU A 239 6.89 -23.63 -4.99
N PHE A 240 7.00 -22.32 -4.87
CA PHE A 240 7.47 -21.40 -5.90
C PHE A 240 8.05 -20.16 -5.24
N SER A 241 8.77 -19.34 -6.01
CA SER A 241 9.47 -18.15 -5.48
C SER A 241 8.91 -16.82 -5.98
N MET A 242 8.26 -16.79 -7.16
CA MET A 242 7.73 -15.59 -7.78
C MET A 242 6.31 -15.28 -7.33
N VAL A 243 5.90 -14.01 -7.40
CA VAL A 243 4.49 -13.64 -7.25
C VAL A 243 3.70 -14.12 -8.46
N ILE A 244 2.52 -14.69 -8.26
CA ILE A 244 1.60 -15.07 -9.35
C ILE A 244 0.41 -14.10 -9.31
N ASN A 245 0.22 -13.37 -10.40
CA ASN A 245 -0.84 -12.39 -10.59
C ASN A 245 -1.85 -12.91 -11.62
N ASP A 246 -3.16 -12.87 -11.31
CA ASP A 246 -4.26 -13.24 -12.20
C ASP A 246 -5.42 -12.25 -12.00
N GLY A 247 -5.45 -11.23 -12.84
CA GLY A 247 -6.35 -10.08 -12.70
C GLY A 247 -6.10 -9.32 -11.41
N HIS A 248 -7.15 -9.26 -10.56
CA HIS A 248 -7.08 -8.62 -9.24
C HIS A 248 -6.61 -9.57 -8.12
N ARG A 249 -6.42 -10.84 -8.43
CA ARG A 249 -6.00 -11.89 -7.50
C ARG A 249 -4.51 -12.19 -7.62
N TYR A 250 -3.93 -12.69 -6.55
CA TYR A 250 -2.50 -13.02 -6.51
C TYR A 250 -2.18 -14.10 -5.49
N LEU A 251 -1.11 -14.84 -5.76
CA LEU A 251 -0.43 -15.70 -4.79
C LEU A 251 0.96 -15.13 -4.49
N VAL A 252 1.26 -14.94 -3.20
CA VAL A 252 2.57 -14.43 -2.77
C VAL A 252 3.26 -15.47 -1.90
N PRO A 253 4.34 -16.10 -2.41
CA PRO A 253 5.08 -17.09 -1.64
C PRO A 253 5.94 -16.42 -0.57
N ARG A 254 6.30 -17.19 0.47
CA ARG A 254 7.26 -16.83 1.50
C ARG A 254 8.35 -17.89 1.59
N ASP A 255 9.54 -17.49 2.02
CA ASP A 255 10.71 -18.37 2.11
C ASP A 255 10.52 -19.51 3.11
N ASP A 256 9.60 -19.36 4.07
CA ASP A 256 9.26 -20.30 5.13
C ASP A 256 8.07 -21.22 4.81
N GLY A 257 7.65 -21.32 3.56
CA GLY A 257 6.57 -22.20 3.10
C GLY A 257 5.16 -21.62 3.26
N TYR A 258 5.00 -20.37 3.67
CA TYR A 258 3.70 -19.72 3.59
C TYR A 258 3.39 -19.27 2.18
N VAL A 259 2.10 -19.32 1.81
CA VAL A 259 1.56 -18.73 0.59
C VAL A 259 0.37 -17.86 0.96
N LEU A 260 0.45 -16.57 0.61
CA LEU A 260 -0.65 -15.64 0.80
C LEU A 260 -1.48 -15.57 -0.47
N ALA A 261 -2.78 -15.78 -0.38
CA ALA A 261 -3.75 -15.61 -1.45
C ALA A 261 -4.66 -14.41 -1.19
N GLY A 262 -4.92 -13.62 -2.20
CA GLY A 262 -5.79 -12.43 -2.14
C GLY A 262 -6.17 -11.97 -3.54
N SER A 263 -7.04 -11.01 -3.69
CA SER A 263 -7.88 -10.41 -2.68
C SER A 263 -9.24 -10.07 -3.30
N CYS A 264 -10.14 -9.51 -2.52
CA CYS A 264 -11.37 -8.89 -2.99
C CYS A 264 -11.31 -7.37 -2.82
N GLU A 265 -12.35 -6.68 -3.30
CA GLU A 265 -12.61 -5.26 -3.10
C GLU A 265 -14.08 -5.05 -2.80
N GLU A 266 -14.37 -4.45 -1.64
CA GLU A 266 -15.71 -4.25 -1.15
C GLU A 266 -15.83 -2.87 -0.48
N GLU A 267 -16.86 -2.12 -0.86
CA GLU A 267 -17.23 -0.85 -0.22
C GLU A 267 -18.27 -1.11 0.87
N VAL A 268 -17.81 -1.51 2.05
CA VAL A 268 -18.64 -1.89 3.20
C VAL A 268 -18.43 -0.99 4.40
N GLY A 269 -17.97 0.22 4.16
CA GLY A 269 -17.61 1.16 5.24
C GLY A 269 -16.45 0.62 6.07
N PHE A 270 -16.51 0.82 7.39
CA PHE A 270 -15.45 0.44 8.31
C PHE A 270 -15.59 -1.00 8.86
N ASP A 271 -16.34 -1.88 8.19
CA ASP A 271 -16.41 -3.30 8.55
C ASP A 271 -15.15 -4.03 8.08
N ASP A 272 -14.31 -4.46 9.01
CA ASP A 272 -13.03 -5.15 8.77
C ASP A 272 -13.09 -6.67 9.04
N ARG A 273 -14.30 -7.24 9.13
CA ARG A 273 -14.50 -8.69 9.32
C ARG A 273 -14.30 -9.44 8.02
N THR A 274 -13.86 -10.71 8.10
CA THR A 274 -13.87 -11.64 6.98
C THR A 274 -15.26 -12.24 6.79
N THR A 275 -15.61 -12.57 5.54
CA THR A 275 -16.89 -13.22 5.19
C THR A 275 -16.64 -14.43 4.30
N SER A 276 -17.49 -15.46 4.42
CA SER A 276 -17.39 -16.67 3.59
C SER A 276 -17.56 -16.34 2.11
N GLU A 277 -18.46 -15.41 1.81
CA GLU A 277 -18.79 -14.97 0.45
C GLU A 277 -17.55 -14.47 -0.32
N MET A 278 -16.54 -13.95 0.39
CA MET A 278 -15.29 -13.48 -0.23
C MET A 278 -14.11 -14.42 -0.01
N ILE A 279 -14.05 -15.08 1.13
CA ILE A 279 -12.95 -16.02 1.44
C ILE A 279 -13.03 -17.29 0.60
N ASP A 280 -14.23 -17.86 0.41
CA ASP A 280 -14.36 -19.12 -0.32
C ASP A 280 -14.01 -18.98 -1.82
N PRO A 281 -14.44 -17.94 -2.55
CA PRO A 281 -13.95 -17.67 -3.91
C PRO A 281 -12.44 -17.46 -4.02
N ILE A 282 -11.77 -16.88 -2.99
CA ILE A 282 -10.31 -16.76 -2.97
C ILE A 282 -9.66 -18.14 -2.83
N LYS A 283 -10.18 -19.00 -1.96
CA LYS A 283 -9.71 -20.39 -1.79
C LYS A 283 -9.87 -21.20 -3.08
N GLU A 284 -11.10 -21.20 -3.65
CA GLU A 284 -11.39 -21.92 -4.88
C GLU A 284 -10.45 -21.50 -6.03
N TRP A 285 -10.29 -20.20 -6.21
CA TRP A 285 -9.38 -19.67 -7.22
C TRP A 285 -7.92 -20.08 -6.92
N SER A 286 -7.45 -19.96 -5.69
CA SER A 286 -6.07 -20.27 -5.34
C SER A 286 -5.74 -21.75 -5.56
N MET A 287 -6.67 -22.67 -5.23
CA MET A 287 -6.56 -24.10 -5.47
C MET A 287 -6.65 -24.44 -6.97
N LYS A 288 -7.40 -23.67 -7.76
CA LYS A 288 -7.43 -23.81 -9.22
C LYS A 288 -6.08 -23.41 -9.84
N ILE A 289 -5.45 -22.33 -9.37
CA ILE A 289 -4.13 -21.89 -9.86
C ILE A 289 -3.05 -22.87 -9.38
N CYS A 290 -3.05 -23.23 -8.11
CA CYS A 290 -2.04 -24.09 -7.49
C CYS A 290 -2.73 -25.22 -6.71
N PRO A 291 -2.97 -26.40 -7.34
CA PRO A 291 -3.72 -27.52 -6.72
C PRO A 291 -3.13 -28.02 -5.40
N ALA A 292 -1.83 -27.86 -5.17
CA ALA A 292 -1.19 -28.22 -3.92
C ALA A 292 -1.74 -27.46 -2.70
N LEU A 293 -2.39 -26.31 -2.90
CA LEU A 293 -3.04 -25.56 -1.82
C LEU A 293 -4.31 -26.23 -1.30
N ALA A 294 -4.90 -27.18 -2.03
CA ALA A 294 -6.09 -27.93 -1.57
C ALA A 294 -5.83 -28.77 -0.33
N THR A 295 -4.58 -29.20 -0.13
CA THR A 295 -4.16 -30.00 1.04
C THR A 295 -3.36 -29.19 2.06
N ALA A 296 -3.11 -27.91 1.77
CA ALA A 296 -2.36 -27.04 2.68
C ALA A 296 -3.23 -26.62 3.88
N ASN A 297 -2.60 -26.47 5.04
CA ASN A 297 -3.27 -25.92 6.20
C ASN A 297 -3.56 -24.43 6.02
N ILE A 298 -4.80 -24.01 6.28
CA ILE A 298 -5.13 -22.57 6.36
C ILE A 298 -4.75 -22.07 7.74
N GLU A 299 -3.67 -21.33 7.80
CA GLU A 299 -3.15 -20.75 9.04
C GLU A 299 -4.02 -19.61 9.55
N ARG A 300 -4.49 -18.74 8.63
CA ARG A 300 -5.27 -17.55 8.99
C ARG A 300 -6.00 -16.96 7.81
N THR A 301 -7.13 -16.30 8.11
CA THR A 301 -7.81 -15.35 7.23
C THR A 301 -7.92 -14.00 7.92
N TRP A 302 -7.90 -12.90 7.18
CA TRP A 302 -8.10 -11.56 7.72
C TRP A 302 -8.61 -10.60 6.65
N ALA A 303 -9.05 -9.44 7.10
CA ALA A 303 -9.40 -8.32 6.24
C ALA A 303 -8.60 -7.06 6.59
N GLY A 304 -8.58 -6.10 5.69
CA GLY A 304 -7.99 -4.78 5.92
C GLY A 304 -8.70 -3.72 5.09
N LEU A 305 -8.74 -2.50 5.61
CA LEU A 305 -9.43 -1.36 5.00
C LEU A 305 -8.43 -0.48 4.26
N ARG A 306 -8.39 -0.60 2.93
CA ARG A 306 -7.54 0.24 2.09
C ARG A 306 -8.10 1.66 2.03
N PRO A 307 -7.25 2.71 2.13
CA PRO A 307 -7.67 4.09 1.96
C PRO A 307 -7.82 4.43 0.47
N GLY A 308 -9.02 4.24 -0.10
CA GLY A 308 -9.32 4.57 -1.50
C GLY A 308 -9.53 6.08 -1.68
N SER A 309 -8.90 6.69 -2.67
CA SER A 309 -9.17 8.05 -3.15
C SER A 309 -9.99 7.99 -4.45
N PHE A 310 -10.67 9.09 -4.80
CA PHE A 310 -11.58 9.12 -5.93
C PHE A 310 -10.90 8.90 -7.30
N ASP A 311 -9.63 9.21 -7.40
CA ASP A 311 -8.82 9.14 -8.63
C ASP A 311 -7.64 8.17 -8.53
N SER A 312 -7.58 7.40 -7.45
CA SER A 312 -6.50 6.46 -7.13
C SER A 312 -5.12 7.12 -6.86
N LEU A 313 -5.03 8.46 -6.86
CA LEU A 313 -3.83 9.18 -6.45
C LEU A 313 -3.81 9.37 -4.92
N PRO A 314 -2.68 9.20 -4.24
CA PRO A 314 -2.59 9.59 -2.84
C PRO A 314 -2.67 11.11 -2.69
N TYR A 315 -3.04 11.56 -1.51
CA TYR A 315 -2.90 12.95 -1.11
C TYR A 315 -1.56 13.12 -0.41
N LEU A 316 -0.71 13.99 -0.98
CA LEU A 316 0.62 14.33 -0.43
C LEU A 316 0.80 15.84 -0.45
N GLY A 317 1.17 16.44 0.68
CA GLY A 317 1.48 17.87 0.73
C GLY A 317 0.79 18.61 1.85
N THR A 318 0.60 19.92 1.66
CA THR A 318 0.03 20.84 2.65
C THR A 318 -1.50 20.72 2.71
N LEU A 319 -2.06 20.81 3.89
CA LEU A 319 -3.50 20.96 4.16
C LEU A 319 -3.88 22.44 4.12
N HIS A 320 -4.01 23.00 2.91
CA HIS A 320 -4.44 24.40 2.81
C HIS A 320 -5.82 24.61 3.45
N PRO A 321 -6.06 25.69 4.26
CA PRO A 321 -5.18 26.86 4.42
C PRO A 321 -4.13 26.73 5.56
N PHE A 322 -3.99 25.58 6.20
CA PHE A 322 -3.16 25.43 7.39
C PHE A 322 -1.66 25.30 7.05
N GLU A 323 -0.89 26.36 7.32
CA GLU A 323 0.55 26.44 7.03
C GLU A 323 1.40 25.32 7.66
N ASN A 324 0.98 24.78 8.81
CA ASN A 324 1.67 23.74 9.56
C ASN A 324 0.94 22.38 9.51
N GLY A 325 -0.10 22.29 8.69
CA GLY A 325 -0.88 21.07 8.45
C GLY A 325 -0.45 20.37 7.16
N PHE A 326 -0.29 19.04 7.21
CA PHE A 326 0.11 18.21 6.09
C PHE A 326 -0.72 16.93 6.04
N ILE A 327 -0.75 16.30 4.86
CA ILE A 327 -1.41 15.01 4.64
C ILE A 327 -0.49 14.07 3.86
N ALA A 328 -0.55 12.79 4.23
CA ALA A 328 -0.07 11.67 3.42
C ALA A 328 -1.02 10.49 3.62
N ALA A 329 -2.03 10.37 2.76
CA ALA A 329 -3.09 9.37 2.87
C ALA A 329 -3.70 9.04 1.48
N GLY A 330 -4.59 8.06 1.40
CA GLY A 330 -5.26 7.73 0.14
C GLY A 330 -4.43 6.86 -0.81
N HIS A 331 -3.43 6.13 -0.33
CA HIS A 331 -2.53 5.30 -1.15
C HIS A 331 -3.18 4.01 -1.67
N PHE A 332 -4.42 3.73 -1.32
CA PHE A 332 -5.20 2.57 -1.74
C PHE A 332 -4.44 1.24 -1.60
N ARG A 333 -4.21 0.52 -2.71
CA ARG A 333 -3.50 -0.78 -2.75
C ARG A 333 -1.99 -0.64 -2.61
N HIS A 334 -1.45 0.55 -2.84
CA HIS A 334 -0.03 0.79 -3.08
C HIS A 334 0.71 1.38 -1.88
N GLY A 335 0.04 1.53 -0.73
CA GLY A 335 0.61 2.19 0.44
C GLY A 335 1.96 1.63 0.88
N LEU A 336 2.12 0.30 0.89
CA LEU A 336 3.40 -0.31 1.21
C LEU A 336 4.46 0.00 0.13
N HIS A 337 4.10 -0.21 -1.14
CA HIS A 337 5.02 0.03 -2.26
C HIS A 337 5.49 1.49 -2.28
N TRP A 338 4.58 2.46 -2.16
CA TRP A 338 4.91 3.89 -2.24
C TRP A 338 5.43 4.49 -0.93
N SER A 339 5.53 3.70 0.15
CA SER A 339 5.85 4.21 1.48
C SER A 339 7.23 4.85 1.59
N THR A 340 8.25 4.30 0.93
CA THR A 340 9.62 4.81 0.98
C THR A 340 9.74 6.16 0.30
N ALA A 341 9.18 6.31 -0.92
CA ALA A 341 9.14 7.60 -1.60
C ALA A 341 8.27 8.62 -0.84
N THR A 342 7.09 8.20 -0.34
CA THR A 342 6.25 9.08 0.47
C THR A 342 6.99 9.58 1.72
N GLY A 343 7.73 8.70 2.39
CA GLY A 343 8.55 9.08 3.54
C GLY A 343 9.57 10.16 3.21
N LEU A 344 10.32 9.98 2.13
CA LEU A 344 11.31 10.94 1.64
C LEU A 344 10.67 12.26 1.21
N LEU A 345 9.69 12.19 0.33
CA LEU A 345 9.04 13.38 -0.26
C LEU A 345 8.34 14.25 0.79
N MET A 346 7.63 13.61 1.73
CA MET A 346 6.96 14.36 2.81
C MET A 346 7.96 14.97 3.77
N TYR A 347 9.08 14.30 4.07
CA TYR A 347 10.16 14.93 4.83
C TYR A 347 10.73 16.16 4.10
N GLN A 348 11.07 16.03 2.81
CA GLN A 348 11.57 17.13 1.99
C GLN A 348 10.57 18.30 1.98
N TRP A 349 9.29 18.02 1.70
CA TRP A 349 8.25 19.03 1.66
C TRP A 349 8.05 19.74 3.00
N MET A 350 7.92 19.00 4.09
CA MET A 350 7.76 19.57 5.43
C MET A 350 8.98 20.33 5.91
N SER A 351 10.20 20.02 5.42
CA SER A 351 11.42 20.73 5.74
C SER A 351 11.69 21.96 4.85
N GLY A 352 10.86 22.19 3.82
CA GLY A 352 11.05 23.27 2.84
C GLY A 352 12.14 22.99 1.82
N GLN A 353 12.55 21.74 1.68
CA GLN A 353 13.49 21.30 0.64
C GLN A 353 12.76 21.08 -0.69
N LYS A 354 13.51 21.15 -1.79
CA LYS A 354 12.99 20.73 -3.09
C LYS A 354 12.74 19.21 -3.07
N THR A 355 11.54 18.79 -3.47
CA THR A 355 11.19 17.39 -3.61
C THR A 355 11.75 16.77 -4.89
N GLU A 356 12.04 15.47 -4.88
CA GLU A 356 12.57 14.76 -6.06
C GLU A 356 11.55 14.66 -7.20
N ILE A 357 10.26 14.70 -6.87
CA ILE A 357 9.17 14.78 -7.85
C ILE A 357 8.23 15.92 -7.48
N ASP A 358 7.46 16.41 -8.46
CA ASP A 358 6.43 17.43 -8.21
C ASP A 358 5.27 16.85 -7.41
N LEU A 359 4.94 17.45 -6.26
CA LEU A 359 3.80 17.04 -5.43
C LEU A 359 2.48 17.73 -5.80
N LYS A 360 2.49 18.69 -6.71
CA LYS A 360 1.29 19.40 -7.13
C LYS A 360 0.15 18.48 -7.61
N PRO A 361 0.40 17.41 -8.38
CA PRO A 361 -0.63 16.45 -8.77
C PRO A 361 -1.28 15.70 -7.60
N PHE A 362 -0.61 15.64 -6.44
CA PHE A 362 -1.08 14.94 -5.24
C PHE A 362 -1.72 15.87 -4.20
N CYS A 363 -1.86 17.17 -4.49
CA CYS A 363 -2.42 18.13 -3.54
C CYS A 363 -3.90 17.84 -3.24
N VAL A 364 -4.39 18.28 -2.08
CA VAL A 364 -5.78 18.09 -1.65
C VAL A 364 -6.76 18.82 -2.58
N GLN A 365 -6.35 19.97 -3.11
CA GLN A 365 -7.18 20.82 -3.97
C GLN A 365 -7.26 20.36 -5.44
N ARG A 366 -6.59 19.26 -5.82
CA ARG A 366 -6.53 18.80 -7.23
C ARG A 366 -7.91 18.57 -7.86
N GLY A 367 -8.90 18.11 -7.08
CA GLY A 367 -10.28 17.93 -7.55
C GLY A 367 -10.99 19.26 -7.87
N GLN A 368 -10.68 20.33 -7.17
CA GLN A 368 -11.25 21.66 -7.41
C GLN A 368 -10.67 22.29 -8.68
N THR A 369 -9.41 22.04 -8.98
CA THR A 369 -8.73 22.55 -10.18
C THR A 369 -9.26 21.91 -11.48
N LEU A 370 -9.82 20.70 -11.38
CA LEU A 370 -10.39 19.95 -12.51
C LEU A 370 -11.86 20.31 -12.80
N GLY A 371 -12.46 21.27 -12.08
CA GLY A 371 -13.83 21.70 -12.29
C GLY A 371 -14.89 20.63 -11.98
N LEU A 372 -14.50 19.56 -11.31
CA LEU A 372 -15.39 18.55 -10.77
C LEU A 372 -16.10 19.14 -9.55
N GLN A 373 -17.23 19.82 -9.77
CA GLN A 373 -18.21 20.00 -8.72
C GLN A 373 -18.66 18.58 -8.33
N LEU A 374 -18.27 18.13 -7.16
CA LEU A 374 -18.85 16.95 -6.54
C LEU A 374 -20.34 17.13 -6.54
N PHE A 375 -21.06 16.21 -7.19
CA PHE A 375 -22.51 16.20 -7.22
C PHE A 375 -23.00 16.15 -5.77
N THR A 376 -23.44 17.27 -5.25
CA THR A 376 -24.26 17.30 -4.05
C THR A 376 -25.58 16.63 -4.43
N PHE A 377 -25.80 15.43 -3.94
CA PHE A 377 -27.14 14.85 -3.92
C PHE A 377 -28.02 15.77 -3.08
N ASN A 378 -28.75 16.65 -3.75
CA ASN A 378 -29.86 17.34 -3.13
C ASN A 378 -30.95 16.28 -2.85
N GLU A 379 -31.04 15.88 -1.61
CA GLU A 379 -32.26 15.24 -1.13
C GLU A 379 -33.39 16.30 -1.22
N SER A 380 -34.06 16.34 -2.35
CA SER A 380 -35.36 16.96 -2.46
C SER A 380 -36.36 16.06 -1.71
N LYS A 381 -36.74 16.50 -0.53
CA LYS A 381 -37.89 15.94 0.20
C LYS A 381 -39.17 16.05 -0.66
N PRO A 382 -40.07 15.05 -0.56
CA PRO A 382 -41.41 15.09 -1.14
C PRO A 382 -42.31 16.12 -0.51
#